data_ac78948f8e274a0092546182c676d0e7
#
_entry.id   ac78948f8e274a0092546182c676d0e7
#
_cell.length_a   1.000
_cell.length_b   1.000
_cell.length_c   1.000
_cell.angle_alpha   90.00
_cell.angle_beta   90.00
_cell.angle_gamma   90.00
#
_symmetry.space_group_name_H-M   'P 1'
#
loop_
_entity.id
_entity.type
_entity.pdbx_description
1 polymer ?
#
loop_
_entity_poly.entity_id
_entity_poly.type
_entity_poly.pdbx_seq_one_letter_code
_entity_poly.pdbx_strand_id
1 'polypeptide(L)'
;MDLSKMSIKKIRELIVFTALLVVALWKFDVVLGVLKTIWDIIFPFVLGGAIAFLTNVPMSFLEKKIFENVKKKNKIVRKLKRPISLILTIVLVVGVIALVMFGVIPQLTRTMGTLVTSINDFIPQMQSWIGEFFHNNQEIMNLVDQIEFDPDQAIKWGISLLGNGAGNMMNTTMSAVGSIVSGVATFFIAFSFACYILFQKEKLHIQIRKVFFAFLPRQKADAFLKVCSLTYRTFANFLAGQCLEAVILGSMFVVTLSILRMPYALLIGILIAFKALIPIFGAFIGCAVGSFLIFMVNPQQAILFVIVFLVLQQIEGNLIYPHVVGESVGLPSIWVLAAVTIGGNLMGIVGMLVFIPLLSVLYTIFREFVYLRLKKQNIKQVTKTEIEEYTKEEDIEETEKSKL
;
A
#
# COMPACT_ATOMS: atom_id res chain seq x y z
N MET A 1 14.23 9.24 57.73
CA MET A 1 14.20 8.68 56.38
C MET A 1 15.63 8.49 55.92
N ASP A 2 16.14 7.22 55.93
CA ASP A 2 17.57 6.92 55.77
C ASP A 2 18.06 7.19 54.35
N LEU A 3 18.66 8.34 54.15
CA LEU A 3 19.25 8.79 52.88
C LEU A 3 20.37 7.84 52.39
N SER A 4 21.08 7.17 53.32
CA SER A 4 22.14 6.19 53.00
C SER A 4 21.62 4.93 52.32
N LYS A 5 20.49 4.36 52.77
CA LYS A 5 19.90 3.16 52.18
C LYS A 5 19.30 3.41 50.76
N MET A 6 18.76 4.63 50.57
CA MET A 6 18.23 5.03 49.27
C MET A 6 19.35 5.28 48.23
N SER A 7 20.49 5.77 48.70
CA SER A 7 21.70 5.97 47.87
C SER A 7 22.31 4.63 47.44
N ILE A 8 22.47 3.69 48.36
CA ILE A 8 23.04 2.34 48.10
C ILE A 8 22.13 1.56 47.08
N LYS A 9 20.80 1.68 47.24
CA LYS A 9 19.86 1.03 46.29
C LYS A 9 20.00 1.61 44.87
N LYS A 10 20.09 2.93 44.73
CA LYS A 10 20.28 3.59 43.44
C LYS A 10 21.63 3.25 42.79
N ILE A 11 22.72 3.22 43.63
CA ILE A 11 24.05 2.84 43.15
C ILE A 11 24.04 1.38 42.63
N ARG A 12 23.43 0.46 43.36
CA ARG A 12 23.28 -0.95 42.92
C ARG A 12 22.48 -1.06 41.63
N GLU A 13 21.36 -0.34 41.51
CA GLU A 13 20.55 -0.31 40.29
C GLU A 13 21.37 0.24 39.10
N LEU A 14 22.18 1.29 39.32
CA LEU A 14 23.06 1.87 38.32
C LEU A 14 24.16 0.87 37.89
N ILE A 15 24.81 0.19 38.82
CA ILE A 15 25.84 -0.82 38.55
C ILE A 15 25.25 -1.98 37.73
N VAL A 16 24.07 -2.48 38.13
CA VAL A 16 23.37 -3.55 37.39
C VAL A 16 22.99 -3.10 35.99
N PHE A 17 22.46 -1.89 35.88
CA PHE A 17 22.11 -1.31 34.57
C PHE A 17 23.33 -1.16 33.66
N THR A 18 24.45 -0.63 34.21
CA THR A 18 25.69 -0.46 33.43
C THR A 18 26.30 -1.80 33.04
N ALA A 19 26.29 -2.79 33.93
CA ALA A 19 26.77 -4.15 33.64
C ALA A 19 25.93 -4.81 32.54
N LEU A 20 24.59 -4.70 32.62
CA LEU A 20 23.69 -5.20 31.58
C LEU A 20 23.91 -4.50 30.24
N LEU A 21 24.14 -3.18 30.26
CA LEU A 21 24.39 -2.39 29.06
C LEU A 21 25.73 -2.78 28.41
N VAL A 22 26.78 -2.95 29.20
CA VAL A 22 28.10 -3.43 28.70
C VAL A 22 27.99 -4.85 28.10
N VAL A 23 27.30 -5.77 28.78
CA VAL A 23 27.08 -7.13 28.27
C VAL A 23 26.24 -7.11 26.98
N ALA A 24 25.18 -6.27 26.92
CA ALA A 24 24.34 -6.12 25.74
C ALA A 24 25.13 -5.55 24.54
N LEU A 25 26.04 -4.59 24.77
CA LEU A 25 26.91 -4.05 23.73
C LEU A 25 27.98 -5.04 23.29
N TRP A 26 28.55 -5.81 24.23
CA TRP A 26 29.56 -6.84 23.91
C TRP A 26 29.00 -8.04 23.15
N LYS A 27 27.76 -8.44 23.48
CA LYS A 27 27.04 -9.55 22.85
C LYS A 27 25.86 -9.06 22.00
N PHE A 28 26.11 -7.99 21.22
CA PHE A 28 25.07 -7.32 20.44
C PHE A 28 24.34 -8.29 19.48
N ASP A 29 25.08 -9.25 18.90
CA ASP A 29 24.50 -10.29 18.03
C ASP A 29 23.49 -11.18 18.77
N VAL A 30 23.77 -11.50 20.04
CA VAL A 30 22.84 -12.28 20.87
C VAL A 30 21.58 -11.48 21.17
N VAL A 31 21.73 -10.17 21.47
CA VAL A 31 20.59 -9.29 21.70
C VAL A 31 19.73 -9.18 20.44
N LEU A 32 20.35 -8.99 19.28
CA LEU A 32 19.64 -8.98 18.00
C LEU A 32 18.96 -10.33 17.71
N GLY A 33 19.62 -11.44 18.02
CA GLY A 33 19.05 -12.79 17.91
C GLY A 33 17.79 -12.97 18.77
N VAL A 34 17.84 -12.52 20.03
CA VAL A 34 16.67 -12.55 20.94
C VAL A 34 15.55 -11.66 20.42
N LEU A 35 15.87 -10.42 19.99
CA LEU A 35 14.88 -9.52 19.41
C LEU A 35 14.22 -10.11 18.17
N LYS A 36 15.02 -10.74 17.29
CA LYS A 36 14.51 -11.43 16.10
C LYS A 36 13.56 -12.56 16.48
N THR A 37 13.96 -13.40 17.44
CA THR A 37 13.09 -14.50 17.93
C THR A 37 11.77 -13.98 18.50
N ILE A 38 11.82 -12.91 19.31
CA ILE A 38 10.62 -12.26 19.85
C ILE A 38 9.75 -11.74 18.69
N TRP A 39 10.37 -11.11 17.69
CA TRP A 39 9.66 -10.61 16.51
C TRP A 39 8.99 -11.73 15.73
N ASP A 40 9.69 -12.84 15.48
CA ASP A 40 9.16 -14.00 14.75
C ASP A 40 7.94 -14.63 15.46
N ILE A 41 7.95 -14.64 16.79
CA ILE A 41 6.82 -15.11 17.60
C ILE A 41 5.63 -14.13 17.52
N ILE A 42 5.88 -12.82 17.52
CA ILE A 42 4.84 -11.79 17.53
C ILE A 42 4.30 -11.55 16.12
N PHE A 43 5.09 -11.75 15.09
CA PHE A 43 4.77 -11.43 13.70
C PHE A 43 3.43 -12.02 13.20
N PRO A 44 3.07 -13.29 13.46
CA PRO A 44 1.76 -13.84 13.05
C PRO A 44 0.59 -13.08 13.67
N PHE A 45 0.72 -12.58 14.89
CA PHE A 45 -0.35 -11.81 15.56
C PHE A 45 -0.45 -10.39 15.00
N VAL A 46 0.67 -9.75 14.69
CA VAL A 46 0.68 -8.44 14.00
C VAL A 46 0.05 -8.58 12.62
N LEU A 47 0.44 -9.61 11.87
CA LEU A 47 -0.14 -9.93 10.58
C LEU A 47 -1.65 -10.21 10.69
N GLY A 48 -2.07 -10.98 11.68
CA GLY A 48 -3.47 -11.25 11.96
C GLY A 48 -4.27 -9.99 12.32
N GLY A 49 -3.66 -9.07 13.07
CA GLY A 49 -4.22 -7.75 13.34
C GLY A 49 -4.41 -6.91 12.07
N ALA A 50 -3.43 -6.92 11.18
CA ALA A 50 -3.49 -6.25 9.88
C ALA A 50 -4.58 -6.87 8.98
N ILE A 51 -4.65 -8.20 8.89
CA ILE A 51 -5.70 -8.91 8.14
C ILE A 51 -7.08 -8.58 8.72
N ALA A 52 -7.23 -8.59 10.05
CA ALA A 52 -8.49 -8.22 10.71
C ALA A 52 -8.90 -6.78 10.38
N PHE A 53 -7.94 -5.85 10.37
CA PHE A 53 -8.18 -4.46 10.03
C PHE A 53 -8.64 -4.31 8.57
N LEU A 54 -7.92 -4.90 7.61
CA LEU A 54 -8.27 -4.89 6.19
C LEU A 54 -9.64 -5.52 5.94
N THR A 55 -9.90 -6.69 6.52
CA THR A 55 -11.17 -7.41 6.37
C THR A 55 -12.33 -6.68 7.06
N ASN A 56 -12.07 -5.91 8.12
CA ASN A 56 -13.12 -5.14 8.80
C ASN A 56 -13.71 -4.02 7.92
N VAL A 57 -12.99 -3.52 6.92
CA VAL A 57 -13.48 -2.47 6.00
C VAL A 57 -14.67 -2.99 5.18
N PRO A 58 -14.55 -4.03 4.34
CA PRO A 58 -15.69 -4.60 3.61
C PRO A 58 -16.73 -5.22 4.54
N MET A 59 -16.33 -5.82 5.67
CA MET A 59 -17.26 -6.36 6.65
C MET A 59 -18.17 -5.29 7.23
N SER A 60 -17.63 -4.11 7.57
CA SER A 60 -18.41 -3.01 8.12
C SER A 60 -19.37 -2.42 7.09
N PHE A 61 -18.99 -2.40 5.82
CA PHE A 61 -19.85 -1.98 4.71
C PHE A 61 -21.03 -2.97 4.53
N LEU A 62 -20.74 -4.26 4.47
CA LEU A 62 -21.77 -5.32 4.38
C LEU A 62 -22.69 -5.32 5.61
N GLU A 63 -22.10 -5.16 6.81
CA GLU A 63 -22.85 -5.09 8.07
C GLU A 63 -23.83 -3.93 8.09
N LYS A 64 -23.46 -2.76 7.59
CA LYS A 64 -24.35 -1.62 7.46
C LYS A 64 -25.44 -1.89 6.41
N LYS A 65 -25.06 -2.25 5.18
CA LYS A 65 -25.98 -2.37 4.05
C LYS A 65 -27.02 -3.49 4.22
N ILE A 66 -26.60 -4.66 4.76
CA ILE A 66 -27.52 -5.81 4.91
C ILE A 66 -28.46 -5.64 6.11
N PHE A 67 -27.96 -5.04 7.20
CA PHE A 67 -28.71 -4.99 8.46
C PHE A 67 -29.27 -3.59 8.79
N GLU A 68 -29.17 -2.62 7.89
CA GLU A 68 -29.70 -1.27 8.09
C GLU A 68 -31.22 -1.26 8.23
N ASN A 69 -31.92 -2.11 7.46
CA ASN A 69 -33.38 -2.21 7.45
C ASN A 69 -33.96 -3.22 8.47
N VAL A 70 -33.12 -3.94 9.21
CA VAL A 70 -33.60 -4.93 10.16
C VAL A 70 -33.94 -4.27 11.48
N LYS A 71 -35.23 -4.27 11.84
CA LYS A 71 -35.74 -3.71 13.11
C LYS A 71 -34.91 -4.22 14.30
N LYS A 72 -34.33 -3.28 15.06
CA LYS A 72 -33.43 -3.49 16.22
C LYS A 72 -33.95 -4.46 17.32
N LYS A 73 -35.16 -4.94 17.22
CA LYS A 73 -35.89 -5.65 18.28
C LYS A 73 -35.59 -7.16 18.38
N ASN A 74 -34.99 -7.79 17.37
CA ASN A 74 -34.74 -9.23 17.35
C ASN A 74 -33.37 -9.59 17.92
N LYS A 75 -33.30 -10.17 19.13
CA LYS A 75 -32.05 -10.62 19.79
C LYS A 75 -31.28 -11.64 18.96
N ILE A 76 -31.96 -12.50 18.19
CA ILE A 76 -31.37 -13.53 17.34
C ILE A 76 -30.62 -12.88 16.17
N VAL A 77 -31.23 -11.93 15.49
CA VAL A 77 -30.63 -11.20 14.37
C VAL A 77 -29.37 -10.45 14.82
N ARG A 78 -29.39 -9.87 16.03
CA ARG A 78 -28.22 -9.17 16.60
C ARG A 78 -27.05 -10.13 16.92
N LYS A 79 -27.32 -11.38 17.31
CA LYS A 79 -26.30 -12.42 17.53
C LYS A 79 -25.72 -12.93 16.21
N LEU A 80 -26.58 -13.11 15.19
CA LEU A 80 -26.20 -13.67 13.88
C LEU A 80 -25.58 -12.62 12.93
N LYS A 81 -25.80 -11.33 13.17
CA LYS A 81 -25.32 -10.23 12.34
C LYS A 81 -23.83 -10.33 12.04
N ARG A 82 -22.99 -10.56 13.05
CA ARG A 82 -21.54 -10.62 12.91
C ARG A 82 -21.03 -11.87 12.23
N PRO A 83 -21.40 -13.09 12.67
CA PRO A 83 -20.92 -14.30 12.00
C PRO A 83 -21.34 -14.32 10.53
N ILE A 84 -22.55 -13.89 10.20
CA ILE A 84 -23.00 -13.82 8.79
C ILE A 84 -22.18 -12.79 8.00
N SER A 85 -21.99 -11.57 8.52
CA SER A 85 -21.18 -10.56 7.83
C SER A 85 -19.73 -11.00 7.67
N LEU A 86 -19.15 -11.68 8.66
CA LEU A 86 -17.80 -12.22 8.56
C LEU A 86 -17.69 -13.30 7.49
N ILE A 87 -18.58 -14.30 7.52
CA ILE A 87 -18.61 -15.38 6.51
C ILE A 87 -18.76 -14.77 5.11
N LEU A 88 -19.71 -13.86 4.93
CA LEU A 88 -19.94 -13.21 3.64
C LEU A 88 -18.71 -12.41 3.18
N THR A 89 -18.02 -11.74 4.10
CA THR A 89 -16.77 -11.01 3.78
C THR A 89 -15.65 -11.97 3.41
N ILE A 90 -15.50 -13.08 4.13
CA ILE A 90 -14.51 -14.12 3.79
C ILE A 90 -14.82 -14.70 2.40
N VAL A 91 -16.07 -15.05 2.14
CA VAL A 91 -16.51 -15.55 0.81
C VAL A 91 -16.22 -14.53 -0.28
N LEU A 92 -16.47 -13.25 -0.02
CA LEU A 92 -16.17 -12.17 -0.97
C LEU A 92 -14.66 -12.07 -1.23
N VAL A 93 -13.83 -12.05 -0.17
CA VAL A 93 -12.36 -11.96 -0.31
C VAL A 93 -11.80 -13.19 -1.02
N VAL A 94 -12.23 -14.39 -0.62
CA VAL A 94 -11.83 -15.65 -1.28
C VAL A 94 -12.31 -15.67 -2.72
N GLY A 95 -13.52 -15.18 -3.01
CA GLY A 95 -14.06 -15.06 -4.36
C GLY A 95 -13.22 -14.12 -5.25
N VAL A 96 -12.77 -12.99 -4.73
CA VAL A 96 -11.86 -12.08 -5.45
C VAL A 96 -10.52 -12.75 -5.70
N ILE A 97 -9.94 -13.43 -4.70
CA ILE A 97 -8.68 -14.17 -4.87
C ILE A 97 -8.86 -15.28 -5.91
N ALA A 98 -9.95 -16.05 -5.84
CA ALA A 98 -10.24 -17.11 -6.80
C ALA A 98 -10.41 -16.55 -8.24
N LEU A 99 -11.10 -15.42 -8.39
CA LEU A 99 -11.24 -14.74 -9.68
C LEU A 99 -9.88 -14.37 -10.26
N VAL A 100 -8.98 -13.86 -9.43
CA VAL A 100 -7.60 -13.54 -9.85
C VAL A 100 -6.83 -14.80 -10.19
N MET A 101 -6.85 -15.82 -9.32
CA MET A 101 -6.10 -17.06 -9.52
C MET A 101 -6.58 -17.84 -10.75
N PHE A 102 -7.89 -17.94 -10.96
CA PHE A 102 -8.45 -18.72 -12.07
C PHE A 102 -8.72 -17.90 -13.34
N GLY A 103 -8.92 -16.58 -13.21
CA GLY A 103 -9.16 -15.69 -14.35
C GLY A 103 -7.87 -15.11 -14.92
N VAL A 104 -6.99 -14.56 -14.05
CA VAL A 104 -5.82 -13.78 -14.48
C VAL A 104 -4.60 -14.66 -14.70
N ILE A 105 -4.27 -15.54 -13.77
CA ILE A 105 -3.03 -16.34 -13.85
C ILE A 105 -2.99 -17.21 -15.10
N PRO A 106 -4.03 -17.99 -15.45
CA PRO A 106 -4.02 -18.78 -16.68
C PRO A 106 -3.92 -17.91 -17.94
N GLN A 107 -4.57 -16.73 -17.92
CA GLN A 107 -4.48 -15.81 -19.05
C GLN A 107 -3.09 -15.19 -19.16
N LEU A 108 -2.45 -14.82 -18.05
CA LEU A 108 -1.06 -14.38 -18.04
C LEU A 108 -0.11 -15.45 -18.58
N THR A 109 -0.27 -16.69 -18.13
CA THR A 109 0.56 -17.82 -18.58
C THR A 109 0.42 -18.05 -20.10
N ARG A 110 -0.80 -18.01 -20.61
CA ARG A 110 -1.05 -18.11 -22.06
C ARG A 110 -0.45 -16.94 -22.80
N THR A 111 -0.64 -15.72 -22.30
CA THR A 111 -0.10 -14.49 -22.90
C THR A 111 1.42 -14.51 -22.90
N MET A 112 2.07 -14.97 -21.82
CA MET A 112 3.52 -15.14 -21.79
C MET A 112 4.02 -16.13 -22.84
N GLY A 113 3.33 -17.27 -23.01
CA GLY A 113 3.64 -18.21 -24.09
C GLY A 113 3.49 -17.58 -25.48
N THR A 114 2.41 -16.83 -25.69
CA THR A 114 2.18 -16.12 -26.96
C THR A 114 3.20 -14.99 -27.17
N LEU A 115 3.60 -14.27 -26.11
CA LEU A 115 4.61 -13.22 -26.20
C LEU A 115 5.97 -13.75 -26.69
N VAL A 116 6.39 -14.91 -26.18
CA VAL A 116 7.64 -15.56 -26.63
C VAL A 116 7.60 -15.86 -28.12
N THR A 117 6.49 -16.42 -28.61
CA THR A 117 6.34 -16.68 -30.04
C THR A 117 6.19 -15.39 -30.85
N SER A 118 5.42 -14.43 -30.35
CA SER A 118 5.23 -13.13 -31.03
C SER A 118 6.49 -12.29 -31.09
N ILE A 119 7.39 -12.38 -30.13
CA ILE A 119 8.69 -11.69 -30.19
C ILE A 119 9.51 -12.21 -31.37
N ASN A 120 9.54 -13.54 -31.58
CA ASN A 120 10.23 -14.12 -32.72
C ASN A 120 9.67 -13.68 -34.08
N ASP A 121 8.36 -13.46 -34.17
CA ASP A 121 7.70 -12.99 -35.39
C ASP A 121 7.82 -11.44 -35.52
N PHE A 122 7.92 -10.72 -34.40
CA PHE A 122 7.96 -9.27 -34.36
C PHE A 122 9.34 -8.70 -34.77
N ILE A 123 10.44 -9.38 -34.40
CA ILE A 123 11.79 -8.92 -34.76
C ILE A 123 11.95 -8.75 -36.27
N PRO A 124 11.60 -9.73 -37.14
CA PRO A 124 11.67 -9.55 -38.59
C PRO A 124 10.74 -8.46 -39.11
N GLN A 125 9.54 -8.29 -38.50
CA GLN A 125 8.62 -7.21 -38.88
C GLN A 125 9.18 -5.84 -38.51
N MET A 126 9.77 -5.71 -37.33
CA MET A 126 10.41 -4.49 -36.89
C MET A 126 11.61 -4.11 -37.79
N GLN A 127 12.42 -5.09 -38.19
CA GLN A 127 13.51 -4.92 -39.14
C GLN A 127 13.01 -4.42 -40.48
N SER A 128 11.91 -5.00 -40.99
CA SER A 128 11.30 -4.54 -42.24
C SER A 128 10.78 -3.11 -42.15
N TRP A 129 10.10 -2.75 -41.06
CA TRP A 129 9.59 -1.39 -40.85
C TRP A 129 10.70 -0.35 -40.68
N ILE A 130 11.75 -0.68 -39.97
CA ILE A 130 12.93 0.18 -39.85
C ILE A 130 13.59 0.35 -41.21
N GLY A 131 13.72 -0.73 -41.99
CA GLY A 131 14.25 -0.67 -43.35
C GLY A 131 13.42 0.25 -44.28
N GLU A 132 12.09 0.13 -44.25
CA GLU A 132 11.20 1.01 -45.02
C GLU A 132 11.27 2.46 -44.57
N PHE A 133 11.25 2.71 -43.25
CA PHE A 133 11.23 4.05 -42.68
C PHE A 133 12.56 4.80 -42.91
N PHE A 134 13.70 4.12 -42.80
CA PHE A 134 15.02 4.71 -43.00
C PHE A 134 15.59 4.52 -44.42
N HIS A 135 14.71 4.20 -45.40
CA HIS A 135 15.11 4.06 -46.80
C HIS A 135 16.32 3.11 -47.03
N ASN A 136 16.33 1.97 -46.33
CA ASN A 136 17.39 0.97 -46.37
C ASN A 136 18.83 1.52 -46.10
N ASN A 137 18.92 2.47 -45.17
CA ASN A 137 20.25 2.98 -44.77
C ASN A 137 21.07 1.85 -44.13
N GLN A 138 22.20 1.49 -44.80
CA GLN A 138 23.01 0.33 -44.51
C GLN A 138 23.65 0.35 -43.12
N GLU A 139 23.96 1.54 -42.58
CA GLU A 139 24.48 1.69 -41.22
C GLU A 139 23.43 1.36 -40.13
N ILE A 140 22.19 1.75 -40.35
CA ILE A 140 21.09 1.47 -39.43
C ILE A 140 20.70 0.00 -39.48
N MET A 141 20.66 -0.60 -40.66
CA MET A 141 20.42 -2.04 -40.84
C MET A 141 21.45 -2.90 -40.14
N ASN A 142 22.74 -2.55 -40.23
CA ASN A 142 23.82 -3.22 -39.52
C ASN A 142 23.73 -3.12 -37.99
N LEU A 143 23.20 -2.02 -37.46
CA LEU A 143 22.96 -1.86 -36.03
C LEU A 143 21.75 -2.70 -35.57
N VAL A 144 20.72 -2.84 -36.40
CA VAL A 144 19.52 -3.63 -36.12
C VAL A 144 19.83 -5.12 -36.21
N ASP A 145 20.64 -5.55 -37.16
CA ASP A 145 21.10 -6.96 -37.31
C ASP A 145 22.02 -7.41 -36.16
N GLN A 146 22.69 -6.44 -35.48
CA GLN A 146 23.50 -6.74 -34.29
C GLN A 146 22.68 -6.92 -33.02
N ILE A 147 21.39 -6.62 -33.06
CA ILE A 147 20.46 -6.88 -31.93
C ILE A 147 20.06 -8.36 -32.00
N GLU A 148 20.99 -9.26 -31.67
CA GLU A 148 20.64 -10.65 -31.34
C GLU A 148 19.83 -10.67 -30.05
N PHE A 149 18.51 -10.66 -30.18
CA PHE A 149 17.62 -10.88 -29.06
C PHE A 149 17.53 -12.39 -28.79
N ASP A 150 18.24 -12.83 -27.76
CA ASP A 150 18.13 -14.22 -27.27
C ASP A 150 16.86 -14.34 -26.40
N PRO A 151 15.77 -14.97 -26.92
CA PRO A 151 14.52 -15.14 -26.17
C PRO A 151 14.73 -15.89 -24.86
N ASP A 152 15.69 -16.83 -24.80
CA ASP A 152 15.99 -17.62 -23.62
C ASP A 152 16.63 -16.76 -22.53
N GLN A 153 17.46 -15.78 -22.91
CA GLN A 153 18.02 -14.83 -21.96
C GLN A 153 16.95 -13.85 -21.45
N ALA A 154 16.05 -13.39 -22.31
CA ALA A 154 14.96 -12.51 -21.91
C ALA A 154 13.97 -13.21 -20.96
N ILE A 155 13.67 -14.49 -21.22
CA ILE A 155 12.84 -15.33 -20.32
C ILE A 155 13.58 -15.53 -18.99
N LYS A 156 14.86 -15.89 -19.01
CA LYS A 156 15.68 -16.04 -17.80
C LYS A 156 15.75 -14.72 -17.02
N TRP A 157 15.90 -13.59 -17.71
CA TRP A 157 15.90 -12.27 -17.09
C TRP A 157 14.53 -11.91 -16.50
N GLY A 158 13.44 -12.16 -17.21
CA GLY A 158 12.07 -11.98 -16.71
C GLY A 158 11.76 -12.87 -15.50
N ILE A 159 12.18 -14.14 -15.55
CA ILE A 159 12.07 -15.07 -14.41
C ILE A 159 12.97 -14.62 -13.24
N SER A 160 14.14 -14.07 -13.49
CA SER A 160 15.05 -13.55 -12.46
C SER A 160 14.51 -12.28 -11.80
N LEU A 161 13.79 -11.44 -12.55
CA LEU A 161 13.07 -10.27 -11.99
C LEU A 161 11.88 -10.66 -11.13
N LEU A 162 11.19 -11.75 -11.49
CA LEU A 162 10.06 -12.27 -10.70
C LEU A 162 10.51 -13.10 -9.49
N GLY A 163 11.76 -13.54 -9.47
CA GLY A 163 12.29 -14.32 -8.37
C GLY A 163 13.82 -14.41 -8.36
N ASN A 164 14.44 -13.69 -7.45
CA ASN A 164 15.81 -13.97 -7.00
C ASN A 164 15.95 -15.38 -6.37
N GLY A 165 15.03 -16.31 -6.70
CA GLY A 165 14.91 -17.66 -6.15
C GLY A 165 15.18 -18.82 -7.12
N ALA A 166 15.30 -18.59 -8.44
CA ALA A 166 15.37 -19.68 -9.42
C ALA A 166 16.81 -20.24 -9.68
N GLY A 167 17.84 -19.62 -9.10
CA GLY A 167 19.25 -19.98 -9.39
C GLY A 167 19.77 -21.29 -8.79
N ASN A 168 19.03 -21.96 -7.89
CA ASN A 168 19.48 -23.20 -7.25
C ASN A 168 18.35 -24.20 -7.07
N MET A 169 17.72 -24.65 -8.16
CA MET A 169 16.52 -25.49 -8.12
C MET A 169 16.70 -26.84 -7.39
N MET A 170 17.87 -27.38 -7.25
CA MET A 170 18.07 -28.71 -6.67
C MET A 170 18.22 -28.69 -5.13
N ASN A 171 18.84 -27.66 -4.57
CA ASN A 171 18.93 -27.48 -3.11
C ASN A 171 17.75 -26.64 -2.56
N THR A 172 16.99 -25.96 -3.42
CA THR A 172 15.89 -25.05 -3.09
C THR A 172 14.58 -25.79 -2.85
N THR A 173 14.40 -27.02 -3.40
CA THR A 173 13.12 -27.73 -3.27
C THR A 173 12.82 -28.08 -1.81
N MET A 174 13.84 -28.50 -1.03
CA MET A 174 13.65 -28.85 0.39
C MET A 174 13.47 -27.61 1.26
N SER A 175 14.21 -26.52 0.98
CA SER A 175 14.05 -25.23 1.67
C SER A 175 12.79 -24.47 1.23
N ALA A 176 12.40 -24.59 -0.04
CA ALA A 176 11.15 -24.02 -0.54
C ALA A 176 9.92 -24.71 0.08
N VAL A 177 9.92 -26.02 0.19
CA VAL A 177 8.85 -26.75 0.89
C VAL A 177 8.77 -26.32 2.36
N GLY A 178 9.90 -26.22 3.04
CA GLY A 178 9.97 -25.72 4.42
C GLY A 178 9.45 -24.27 4.55
N SER A 179 9.81 -23.39 3.61
CA SER A 179 9.33 -22.00 3.57
C SER A 179 7.83 -21.88 3.27
N ILE A 180 7.32 -22.72 2.36
CA ILE A 180 5.89 -22.78 2.07
C ILE A 180 5.11 -23.29 3.28
N VAL A 181 5.58 -24.36 3.92
CA VAL A 181 4.91 -24.92 5.10
C VAL A 181 4.90 -23.92 6.26
N SER A 182 6.03 -23.25 6.52
CA SER A 182 6.10 -22.22 7.58
C SER A 182 5.25 -21.00 7.23
N GLY A 183 5.22 -20.56 5.97
CA GLY A 183 4.37 -19.47 5.48
C GLY A 183 2.88 -19.80 5.62
N VAL A 184 2.48 -21.01 5.25
CA VAL A 184 1.11 -21.51 5.41
C VAL A 184 0.72 -21.59 6.89
N ALA A 185 1.58 -22.12 7.75
CA ALA A 185 1.32 -22.17 9.20
C ALA A 185 1.16 -20.75 9.79
N THR A 186 2.06 -19.83 9.45
CA THR A 186 2.00 -18.42 9.86
C THR A 186 0.70 -17.75 9.39
N PHE A 187 0.31 -18.01 8.14
CA PHE A 187 -0.94 -17.49 7.59
C PHE A 187 -2.17 -18.03 8.34
N PHE A 188 -2.21 -19.34 8.64
CA PHE A 188 -3.31 -19.93 9.39
C PHE A 188 -3.44 -19.37 10.80
N ILE A 189 -2.33 -19.17 11.50
CA ILE A 189 -2.31 -18.53 12.83
C ILE A 189 -2.82 -17.09 12.71
N ALA A 190 -2.27 -16.32 11.77
CA ALA A 190 -2.67 -14.94 11.53
C ALA A 190 -4.15 -14.80 11.15
N PHE A 191 -4.63 -15.65 10.25
CA PHE A 191 -6.03 -15.66 9.82
C PHE A 191 -7.00 -16.06 10.95
N SER A 192 -6.65 -17.10 11.71
CA SER A 192 -7.42 -17.49 12.91
C SER A 192 -7.50 -16.34 13.90
N PHE A 193 -6.37 -15.69 14.19
CA PHE A 193 -6.32 -14.54 15.08
C PHE A 193 -7.15 -13.36 14.54
N ALA A 194 -7.09 -13.11 13.24
CA ALA A 194 -7.93 -12.10 12.58
C ALA A 194 -9.43 -12.38 12.77
N CYS A 195 -9.85 -13.63 12.58
CA CYS A 195 -11.23 -14.03 12.82
C CYS A 195 -11.63 -13.81 14.28
N TYR A 196 -10.79 -14.18 15.25
CA TYR A 196 -11.05 -13.93 16.68
C TYR A 196 -11.19 -12.43 16.98
N ILE A 197 -10.33 -11.58 16.45
CA ILE A 197 -10.43 -10.12 16.59
C ILE A 197 -11.78 -9.63 16.06
N LEU A 198 -12.16 -10.03 14.84
CA LEU A 198 -13.39 -9.58 14.18
C LEU A 198 -14.65 -10.04 14.93
N PHE A 199 -14.64 -11.28 15.43
CA PHE A 199 -15.75 -11.78 16.25
C PHE A 199 -15.91 -11.03 17.58
N GLN A 200 -14.79 -10.64 18.21
CA GLN A 200 -14.76 -10.08 19.55
C GLN A 200 -14.39 -8.58 19.59
N LYS A 201 -14.43 -7.88 18.43
CA LYS A 201 -13.97 -6.50 18.32
C LYS A 201 -14.53 -5.54 19.37
N GLU A 202 -15.81 -5.68 19.76
CA GLU A 202 -16.41 -4.83 20.80
C GLU A 202 -15.92 -5.15 22.20
N LYS A 203 -15.74 -6.46 22.51
CA LYS A 203 -15.21 -6.85 23.81
C LYS A 203 -13.77 -6.36 23.95
N LEU A 204 -12.96 -6.57 22.91
CA LEU A 204 -11.56 -6.10 22.84
C LEU A 204 -11.49 -4.58 22.98
N HIS A 205 -12.34 -3.85 22.26
CA HIS A 205 -12.41 -2.39 22.38
C HIS A 205 -12.71 -1.95 23.81
N ILE A 206 -13.68 -2.58 24.48
CA ILE A 206 -14.01 -2.25 25.89
C ILE A 206 -12.86 -2.62 26.83
N GLN A 207 -12.20 -3.78 26.63
CA GLN A 207 -11.07 -4.22 27.46
C GLN A 207 -9.88 -3.27 27.33
N ILE A 208 -9.49 -2.92 26.11
CA ILE A 208 -8.41 -1.98 25.83
C ILE A 208 -8.71 -0.63 26.46
N ARG A 209 -9.93 -0.13 26.30
CA ARG A 209 -10.35 1.13 26.91
C ARG A 209 -10.27 1.10 28.44
N LYS A 210 -10.69 -0.01 29.08
CA LYS A 210 -10.56 -0.20 30.53
C LYS A 210 -9.11 -0.18 30.99
N VAL A 211 -8.19 -0.83 30.25
CA VAL A 211 -6.76 -0.83 30.56
C VAL A 211 -6.20 0.58 30.54
N PHE A 212 -6.49 1.35 29.49
CA PHE A 212 -6.01 2.75 29.41
C PHE A 212 -6.54 3.62 30.54
N PHE A 213 -7.82 3.49 30.92
CA PHE A 213 -8.39 4.26 32.04
C PHE A 213 -7.90 3.79 33.41
N ALA A 214 -7.43 2.53 33.54
CA ALA A 214 -6.87 2.04 34.79
C ALA A 214 -5.43 2.52 35.04
N PHE A 215 -4.61 2.66 33.98
CA PHE A 215 -3.20 2.98 34.13
C PHE A 215 -2.82 4.43 33.77
N LEU A 216 -3.69 5.17 33.07
CA LEU A 216 -3.44 6.54 32.64
C LEU A 216 -4.45 7.51 33.28
N PRO A 217 -4.02 8.75 33.63
CA PRO A 217 -4.95 9.81 33.98
C PRO A 217 -5.98 10.04 32.89
N ARG A 218 -7.24 10.30 33.29
CA ARG A 218 -8.39 10.40 32.36
C ARG A 218 -8.11 11.28 31.14
N GLN A 219 -7.51 12.46 31.33
CA GLN A 219 -7.19 13.38 30.22
C GLN A 219 -6.21 12.77 29.20
N LYS A 220 -5.18 12.04 29.67
CA LYS A 220 -4.22 11.38 28.78
C LYS A 220 -4.81 10.16 28.10
N ALA A 221 -5.67 9.39 28.80
CA ALA A 221 -6.39 8.26 28.23
C ALA A 221 -7.35 8.71 27.13
N ASP A 222 -8.12 9.76 27.34
CA ASP A 222 -9.05 10.31 26.35
C ASP A 222 -8.29 10.86 25.13
N ALA A 223 -7.19 11.58 25.32
CA ALA A 223 -6.34 12.07 24.23
C ALA A 223 -5.77 10.91 23.38
N PHE A 224 -5.25 9.89 24.04
CA PHE A 224 -4.71 8.69 23.35
C PHE A 224 -5.80 7.96 22.56
N LEU A 225 -6.96 7.74 23.15
CA LEU A 225 -8.10 7.09 22.47
C LEU A 225 -8.61 7.93 21.29
N LYS A 226 -8.55 9.27 21.38
CA LYS A 226 -8.88 10.15 20.26
C LYS A 226 -7.92 9.94 19.09
N VAL A 227 -6.61 9.86 19.37
CA VAL A 227 -5.58 9.57 18.34
C VAL A 227 -5.81 8.18 17.73
N CYS A 228 -6.04 7.14 18.53
CA CYS A 228 -6.34 5.80 18.02
C CYS A 228 -7.59 5.79 17.12
N SER A 229 -8.64 6.51 17.53
CA SER A 229 -9.87 6.63 16.73
C SER A 229 -9.65 7.38 15.41
N LEU A 230 -8.86 8.44 15.43
CA LEU A 230 -8.44 9.18 14.23
C LEU A 230 -7.67 8.26 13.29
N THR A 231 -6.63 7.58 13.80
CA THR A 231 -5.82 6.62 13.04
C THR A 231 -6.71 5.57 12.39
N TYR A 232 -7.57 4.91 13.16
CA TYR A 232 -8.48 3.91 12.63
C TYR A 232 -9.35 4.46 11.49
N ARG A 233 -9.95 5.63 11.66
CA ARG A 233 -10.81 6.23 10.63
C ARG A 233 -10.05 6.59 9.37
N THR A 234 -8.89 7.23 9.52
CA THR A 234 -8.06 7.63 8.37
C THR A 234 -7.61 6.42 7.56
N PHE A 235 -7.10 5.38 8.22
CA PHE A 235 -6.72 4.14 7.55
C PHE A 235 -7.90 3.42 6.90
N ALA A 236 -9.02 3.29 7.61
CA ALA A 236 -10.20 2.60 7.11
C ALA A 236 -10.81 3.32 5.90
N ASN A 237 -10.91 4.64 5.95
CA ASN A 237 -11.43 5.44 4.84
C ASN A 237 -10.50 5.40 3.62
N PHE A 238 -9.18 5.52 3.84
CA PHE A 238 -8.19 5.42 2.77
C PHE A 238 -8.26 4.06 2.07
N LEU A 239 -8.24 2.96 2.82
CA LEU A 239 -8.32 1.62 2.25
C LEU A 239 -9.65 1.36 1.53
N ALA A 240 -10.77 1.83 2.11
CA ALA A 240 -12.06 1.74 1.46
C ALA A 240 -12.09 2.52 0.13
N GLY A 241 -11.51 3.73 0.12
CA GLY A 241 -11.35 4.55 -1.07
C GLY A 241 -10.52 3.85 -2.14
N GLN A 242 -9.34 3.31 -1.77
CA GLN A 242 -8.46 2.58 -2.70
C GLN A 242 -9.12 1.34 -3.29
N CYS A 243 -9.83 0.54 -2.46
CA CYS A 243 -10.58 -0.61 -2.97
C CYS A 243 -11.69 -0.20 -3.94
N LEU A 244 -12.42 0.86 -3.62
CA LEU A 244 -13.49 1.37 -4.48
C LEU A 244 -12.95 1.93 -5.78
N GLU A 245 -11.86 2.69 -5.74
CA GLU A 245 -11.14 3.20 -6.90
C GLU A 245 -10.68 2.06 -7.80
N ALA A 246 -10.04 1.02 -7.25
CA ALA A 246 -9.59 -0.14 -7.99
C ALA A 246 -10.74 -0.83 -8.76
N VAL A 247 -11.91 -0.99 -8.12
CA VAL A 247 -13.09 -1.59 -8.75
C VAL A 247 -13.64 -0.69 -9.87
N ILE A 248 -13.77 0.62 -9.61
CA ILE A 248 -14.28 1.58 -10.60
C ILE A 248 -13.34 1.63 -11.80
N LEU A 249 -12.05 1.81 -11.55
CA LEU A 249 -11.04 1.97 -12.60
C LEU A 249 -10.93 0.68 -13.43
N GLY A 250 -10.80 -0.47 -12.77
CA GLY A 250 -10.74 -1.77 -13.45
C GLY A 250 -11.97 -2.02 -14.32
N SER A 251 -13.17 -1.80 -13.79
CA SER A 251 -14.41 -1.99 -14.55
C SER A 251 -14.52 -1.00 -15.72
N MET A 252 -14.13 0.25 -15.53
CA MET A 252 -14.12 1.26 -16.58
C MET A 252 -13.20 0.86 -17.74
N PHE A 253 -11.99 0.38 -17.45
CA PHE A 253 -11.08 -0.12 -18.47
C PHE A 253 -11.60 -1.38 -19.16
N VAL A 254 -12.09 -2.37 -18.40
CA VAL A 254 -12.70 -3.60 -19.00
C VAL A 254 -13.80 -3.23 -19.97
N VAL A 255 -14.74 -2.38 -19.56
CA VAL A 255 -15.88 -1.98 -20.39
C VAL A 255 -15.41 -1.22 -21.64
N THR A 256 -14.55 -0.21 -21.47
CA THR A 256 -14.08 0.61 -22.59
C THR A 256 -13.28 -0.20 -23.60
N LEU A 257 -12.33 -1.03 -23.14
CA LEU A 257 -11.51 -1.85 -24.04
C LEU A 257 -12.34 -2.95 -24.72
N SER A 258 -13.36 -3.52 -24.03
CA SER A 258 -14.29 -4.49 -24.63
C SER A 258 -15.16 -3.86 -25.69
N ILE A 259 -15.68 -2.65 -25.50
CA ILE A 259 -16.46 -1.89 -26.51
C ILE A 259 -15.61 -1.62 -27.76
N LEU A 260 -14.34 -1.25 -27.55
CA LEU A 260 -13.37 -1.01 -28.63
C LEU A 260 -12.81 -2.31 -29.24
N ARG A 261 -13.26 -3.48 -28.78
CA ARG A 261 -12.81 -4.81 -29.23
C ARG A 261 -11.29 -4.98 -29.19
N MET A 262 -10.65 -4.36 -28.18
CA MET A 262 -9.20 -4.50 -27.99
C MET A 262 -8.85 -5.87 -27.40
N PRO A 263 -7.70 -6.45 -27.79
CA PRO A 263 -7.25 -7.72 -27.21
C PRO A 263 -6.93 -7.53 -25.71
N TYR A 264 -7.04 -8.60 -24.96
CA TYR A 264 -6.71 -8.65 -23.52
C TYR A 264 -7.49 -7.66 -22.64
N ALA A 265 -8.67 -7.19 -23.04
CA ALA A 265 -9.46 -6.19 -22.30
C ALA A 265 -9.66 -6.56 -20.83
N LEU A 266 -10.04 -7.81 -20.52
CA LEU A 266 -10.23 -8.28 -19.15
C LEU A 266 -8.91 -8.30 -18.37
N LEU A 267 -7.84 -8.84 -18.96
CA LEU A 267 -6.52 -8.90 -18.34
C LEU A 267 -5.99 -7.51 -17.99
N ILE A 268 -6.04 -6.61 -18.96
CA ILE A 268 -5.57 -5.23 -18.79
C ILE A 268 -6.41 -4.51 -17.73
N GLY A 269 -7.74 -4.66 -17.76
CA GLY A 269 -8.60 -4.03 -16.76
C GLY A 269 -8.35 -4.52 -15.34
N ILE A 270 -8.11 -5.83 -15.15
CA ILE A 270 -7.74 -6.39 -13.86
C ILE A 270 -6.34 -5.92 -13.44
N LEU A 271 -5.37 -5.90 -14.34
CA LEU A 271 -4.03 -5.37 -14.07
C LEU A 271 -4.09 -3.90 -13.64
N ILE A 272 -4.95 -3.10 -14.30
CA ILE A 272 -5.18 -1.70 -13.96
C ILE A 272 -5.88 -1.58 -12.60
N ALA A 273 -6.82 -2.45 -12.24
CA ALA A 273 -7.40 -2.48 -10.90
C ALA A 273 -6.34 -2.71 -9.82
N PHE A 274 -5.43 -3.66 -10.05
CA PHE A 274 -4.33 -3.91 -9.11
C PHE A 274 -3.32 -2.75 -9.04
N LYS A 275 -3.01 -2.14 -10.18
CA LYS A 275 -2.09 -1.00 -10.22
C LYS A 275 -2.63 0.21 -9.45
N ALA A 276 -3.95 0.37 -9.36
CA ALA A 276 -4.59 1.44 -8.59
C ALA A 276 -4.21 1.39 -7.10
N LEU A 277 -3.82 0.20 -6.60
CA LEU A 277 -3.28 0.07 -5.23
C LEU A 277 -1.86 0.65 -5.07
N ILE A 278 -1.16 0.99 -6.17
CA ILE A 278 0.18 1.57 -6.17
C ILE A 278 0.07 3.04 -6.60
N PRO A 279 -0.05 3.99 -5.68
CA PRO A 279 -0.25 5.39 -6.01
C PRO A 279 0.89 5.92 -6.89
N ILE A 280 0.56 6.76 -7.88
CA ILE A 280 1.47 7.44 -8.82
C ILE A 280 2.12 6.48 -9.83
N PHE A 281 2.85 5.46 -9.38
CA PHE A 281 3.58 4.52 -10.26
C PHE A 281 2.66 3.57 -11.02
N GLY A 282 1.51 3.25 -10.45
CA GLY A 282 0.56 2.32 -11.07
C GLY A 282 0.15 2.73 -12.46
N ALA A 283 -0.08 4.02 -12.73
CA ALA A 283 -0.49 4.52 -14.04
C ALA A 283 0.56 4.23 -15.13
N PHE A 284 1.84 4.52 -14.83
CA PHE A 284 2.92 4.27 -15.77
C PHE A 284 3.11 2.79 -16.08
N ILE A 285 3.08 1.94 -15.06
CA ILE A 285 3.19 0.48 -15.22
C ILE A 285 2.00 -0.05 -16.03
N GLY A 286 0.78 0.38 -15.71
CA GLY A 286 -0.43 -0.06 -16.41
C GLY A 286 -0.44 0.37 -17.88
N CYS A 287 0.01 1.57 -18.18
CA CYS A 287 0.14 2.06 -19.56
C CYS A 287 1.20 1.26 -20.32
N ALA A 288 2.39 1.12 -19.77
CA ALA A 288 3.50 0.42 -20.41
C ALA A 288 3.16 -1.04 -20.71
N VAL A 289 2.68 -1.77 -19.69
CA VAL A 289 2.34 -3.19 -19.85
C VAL A 289 1.13 -3.37 -20.79
N GLY A 290 0.08 -2.56 -20.64
CA GLY A 290 -1.09 -2.62 -21.50
C GLY A 290 -0.77 -2.30 -22.96
N SER A 291 0.00 -1.24 -23.20
CA SER A 291 0.46 -0.88 -24.55
C SER A 291 1.31 -1.99 -25.17
N PHE A 292 2.24 -2.55 -24.42
CA PHE A 292 3.09 -3.63 -24.88
C PHE A 292 2.28 -4.89 -25.27
N LEU A 293 1.33 -5.30 -24.41
CA LEU A 293 0.49 -6.46 -24.69
C LEU A 293 -0.35 -6.29 -25.96
N ILE A 294 -0.93 -5.10 -26.18
CA ILE A 294 -1.75 -4.83 -27.36
C ILE A 294 -0.86 -4.68 -28.61
N PHE A 295 0.31 -4.03 -28.45
CA PHE A 295 1.26 -3.82 -29.53
C PHE A 295 1.74 -5.11 -30.19
N MET A 296 1.95 -6.15 -29.39
CA MET A 296 2.32 -7.48 -29.87
C MET A 296 1.25 -8.16 -30.74
N VAL A 297 -0.02 -7.71 -30.65
CA VAL A 297 -1.11 -8.25 -31.44
C VAL A 297 -1.45 -7.33 -32.62
N ASN A 298 -1.56 -6.02 -32.32
CA ASN A 298 -1.91 -5.01 -33.33
C ASN A 298 -1.33 -3.64 -32.94
N PRO A 299 -0.26 -3.19 -33.63
CA PRO A 299 0.40 -1.91 -33.36
C PRO A 299 -0.52 -0.70 -33.47
N GLN A 300 -1.48 -0.68 -34.40
CA GLN A 300 -2.41 0.42 -34.56
C GLN A 300 -3.35 0.52 -33.36
N GLN A 301 -3.81 -0.62 -32.82
CA GLN A 301 -4.63 -0.65 -31.64
C GLN A 301 -3.84 -0.23 -30.38
N ALA A 302 -2.53 -0.46 -30.33
CA ALA A 302 -1.70 -0.01 -29.24
C ALA A 302 -1.64 1.52 -29.13
N ILE A 303 -1.54 2.22 -30.27
CA ILE A 303 -1.60 3.68 -30.31
C ILE A 303 -2.97 4.17 -29.80
N LEU A 304 -4.05 3.55 -30.29
CA LEU A 304 -5.40 3.88 -29.82
C LEU A 304 -5.55 3.61 -28.33
N PHE A 305 -4.98 2.50 -27.83
CA PHE A 305 -4.97 2.19 -26.40
C PHE A 305 -4.30 3.27 -25.55
N VAL A 306 -3.14 3.78 -25.97
CA VAL A 306 -2.45 4.88 -25.24
C VAL A 306 -3.35 6.11 -25.17
N ILE A 307 -4.01 6.48 -26.27
CA ILE A 307 -4.92 7.63 -26.29
C ILE A 307 -6.10 7.39 -25.32
N VAL A 308 -6.74 6.22 -25.42
CA VAL A 308 -7.85 5.84 -24.52
C VAL A 308 -7.38 5.80 -23.07
N PHE A 309 -6.21 5.24 -22.81
CA PHE A 309 -5.61 5.19 -21.48
C PHE A 309 -5.44 6.59 -20.90
N LEU A 310 -4.87 7.53 -21.64
CA LEU A 310 -4.67 8.91 -21.19
C LEU A 310 -6.02 9.61 -20.90
N VAL A 311 -7.03 9.40 -21.74
CA VAL A 311 -8.38 9.95 -21.50
C VAL A 311 -8.99 9.38 -20.23
N LEU A 312 -8.95 8.06 -20.04
CA LEU A 312 -9.48 7.40 -18.85
C LEU A 312 -8.69 7.79 -17.59
N GLN A 313 -7.38 7.96 -17.71
CA GLN A 313 -6.53 8.43 -16.61
C GLN A 313 -6.85 9.89 -16.23
N GLN A 314 -7.20 10.72 -17.20
CA GLN A 314 -7.64 12.10 -16.94
C GLN A 314 -9.00 12.14 -16.23
N ILE A 315 -9.93 11.25 -16.60
CA ILE A 315 -11.21 11.10 -15.90
C ILE A 315 -10.97 10.61 -14.48
N GLU A 316 -10.10 9.65 -14.29
CA GLU A 316 -9.73 9.15 -12.97
C GLU A 316 -9.15 10.27 -12.10
N GLY A 317 -8.10 10.95 -12.56
CA GLY A 317 -7.39 11.95 -11.77
C GLY A 317 -8.24 13.20 -11.43
N ASN A 318 -9.14 13.63 -12.32
CA ASN A 318 -9.93 14.84 -12.11
C ASN A 318 -11.32 14.58 -11.51
N LEU A 319 -11.90 13.42 -11.74
CA LEU A 319 -13.26 13.12 -11.29
C LEU A 319 -13.31 12.02 -10.22
N ILE A 320 -12.71 10.86 -10.48
CA ILE A 320 -12.86 9.68 -9.61
C ILE A 320 -12.01 9.82 -8.36
N TYR A 321 -10.70 10.07 -8.51
CA TYR A 321 -9.75 10.14 -7.42
C TYR A 321 -10.12 11.19 -6.35
N PRO A 322 -10.47 12.44 -6.67
CA PRO A 322 -10.84 13.43 -5.67
C PRO A 322 -12.07 13.03 -4.86
N HIS A 323 -13.07 12.43 -5.50
CA HIS A 323 -14.32 12.05 -4.83
C HIS A 323 -14.21 10.74 -4.02
N VAL A 324 -13.36 9.81 -4.43
CA VAL A 324 -13.26 8.48 -3.83
C VAL A 324 -12.18 8.42 -2.75
N VAL A 325 -11.02 8.98 -3.03
CA VAL A 325 -9.83 8.88 -2.17
C VAL A 325 -9.45 10.24 -1.57
N GLY A 326 -9.54 11.32 -2.33
CA GLY A 326 -8.99 12.64 -1.98
C GLY A 326 -9.51 13.21 -0.67
N GLU A 327 -10.82 13.15 -0.42
CA GLU A 327 -11.43 13.62 0.84
C GLU A 327 -11.06 12.75 2.05
N SER A 328 -10.70 11.48 1.81
CA SER A 328 -10.42 10.50 2.86
C SER A 328 -9.07 10.72 3.55
N VAL A 329 -8.12 11.36 2.88
CA VAL A 329 -6.74 11.52 3.36
C VAL A 329 -6.48 12.90 3.96
N GLY A 330 -7.10 13.95 3.42
CA GLY A 330 -6.96 15.32 3.91
C GLY A 330 -5.51 15.85 3.92
N LEU A 331 -4.65 15.30 3.08
CA LEU A 331 -3.22 15.61 2.98
C LEU A 331 -2.95 16.44 1.72
N PRO A 332 -2.19 17.53 1.80
CA PRO A 332 -1.66 18.20 0.61
C PRO A 332 -0.82 17.25 -0.25
N SER A 333 -0.88 17.38 -1.58
CA SER A 333 -0.25 16.46 -2.55
C SER A 333 1.25 16.26 -2.34
N ILE A 334 1.96 17.30 -1.88
CA ILE A 334 3.39 17.21 -1.58
C ILE A 334 3.70 16.18 -0.48
N TRP A 335 2.86 16.09 0.55
CA TRP A 335 3.00 15.13 1.64
C TRP A 335 2.61 13.72 1.20
N VAL A 336 1.68 13.60 0.23
CA VAL A 336 1.37 12.30 -0.38
C VAL A 336 2.60 11.77 -1.14
N LEU A 337 3.26 12.63 -1.94
CA LEU A 337 4.49 12.27 -2.65
C LEU A 337 5.59 11.85 -1.66
N ALA A 338 5.78 12.61 -0.59
CA ALA A 338 6.75 12.25 0.47
C ALA A 338 6.42 10.90 1.11
N ALA A 339 5.14 10.64 1.45
CA ALA A 339 4.69 9.37 2.02
C ALA A 339 4.97 8.19 1.09
N VAL A 340 4.65 8.34 -0.20
CA VAL A 340 4.89 7.31 -1.23
C VAL A 340 6.38 7.02 -1.39
N THR A 341 7.21 8.06 -1.44
CA THR A 341 8.66 7.92 -1.59
C THR A 341 9.30 7.24 -0.38
N ILE A 342 8.99 7.70 0.83
CA ILE A 342 9.53 7.13 2.07
C ILE A 342 9.00 5.70 2.26
N GLY A 343 7.69 5.51 2.14
CA GLY A 343 7.06 4.20 2.30
C GLY A 343 7.55 3.18 1.29
N GLY A 344 7.69 3.60 0.02
CA GLY A 344 8.20 2.78 -1.07
C GLY A 344 9.62 2.28 -0.81
N ASN A 345 10.50 3.15 -0.33
CA ASN A 345 11.88 2.77 -0.01
C ASN A 345 11.99 1.84 1.22
N LEU A 346 11.11 2.01 2.23
CA LEU A 346 11.18 1.22 3.46
C LEU A 346 10.55 -0.16 3.35
N MET A 347 9.40 -0.27 2.71
CA MET A 347 8.58 -1.49 2.70
C MET A 347 7.94 -1.78 1.33
N GLY A 348 8.41 -1.16 0.25
CA GLY A 348 7.84 -1.31 -1.09
C GLY A 348 6.38 -0.87 -1.17
N ILE A 349 5.56 -1.62 -1.91
CA ILE A 349 4.13 -1.29 -2.14
C ILE A 349 3.34 -1.22 -0.83
N VAL A 350 3.60 -2.14 0.10
CA VAL A 350 2.94 -2.14 1.42
C VAL A 350 3.27 -0.86 2.19
N GLY A 351 4.53 -0.42 2.09
CA GLY A 351 4.96 0.85 2.70
C GLY A 351 4.22 2.04 2.11
N MET A 352 4.06 2.13 0.79
CA MET A 352 3.29 3.22 0.16
C MET A 352 1.87 3.29 0.72
N LEU A 353 1.17 2.15 0.81
CA LEU A 353 -0.19 2.06 1.34
C LEU A 353 -0.32 2.40 2.83
N VAL A 354 0.72 2.12 3.62
CA VAL A 354 0.72 2.38 5.07
C VAL A 354 1.14 3.82 5.37
N PHE A 355 2.15 4.34 4.67
CA PHE A 355 2.71 5.66 4.98
C PHE A 355 1.80 6.83 4.59
N ILE A 356 0.96 6.69 3.56
CA ILE A 356 0.00 7.73 3.19
C ILE A 356 -0.96 8.04 4.36
N PRO A 357 -1.75 7.09 4.88
CA PRO A 357 -2.63 7.37 6.00
C PRO A 357 -1.86 7.65 7.31
N LEU A 358 -0.66 7.08 7.50
CA LEU A 358 0.17 7.38 8.65
C LEU A 358 0.58 8.85 8.67
N LEU A 359 1.08 9.36 7.54
CA LEU A 359 1.48 10.76 7.42
C LEU A 359 0.26 11.70 7.54
N SER A 360 -0.92 11.28 7.05
CA SER A 360 -2.18 12.00 7.21
C SER A 360 -2.55 12.18 8.69
N VAL A 361 -2.43 11.12 9.49
CA VAL A 361 -2.67 11.17 10.93
C VAL A 361 -1.67 12.10 11.61
N LEU A 362 -0.38 11.95 11.31
CA LEU A 362 0.69 12.81 11.87
C LEU A 362 0.46 14.28 11.51
N TYR A 363 0.15 14.57 10.25
CA TYR A 363 -0.16 15.92 9.79
C TYR A 363 -1.36 16.52 10.52
N THR A 364 -2.43 15.74 10.70
CA THR A 364 -3.65 16.17 11.39
C THR A 364 -3.36 16.49 12.86
N ILE A 365 -2.62 15.63 13.56
CA ILE A 365 -2.22 15.84 14.95
C ILE A 365 -1.33 17.06 15.07
N PHE A 366 -0.33 17.19 14.19
CA PHE A 366 0.58 18.33 14.18
C PHE A 366 -0.17 19.63 13.92
N ARG A 367 -1.07 19.65 12.94
CA ARG A 367 -1.93 20.80 12.65
C ARG A 367 -2.79 21.20 13.86
N GLU A 368 -3.43 20.23 14.54
CA GLU A 368 -4.22 20.49 15.74
C GLU A 368 -3.32 21.09 16.86
N PHE A 369 -2.11 20.55 17.03
CA PHE A 369 -1.15 21.05 18.00
C PHE A 369 -0.72 22.49 17.71
N VAL A 370 -0.40 22.80 16.46
CA VAL A 370 -0.04 24.17 16.03
C VAL A 370 -1.19 25.14 16.28
N TYR A 371 -2.41 24.80 15.89
CA TYR A 371 -3.57 25.65 16.13
C TYR A 371 -3.83 25.92 17.63
N LEU A 372 -3.66 24.90 18.47
CA LEU A 372 -3.79 25.06 19.91
C LEU A 372 -2.71 25.98 20.48
N ARG A 373 -1.50 25.94 19.93
CA ARG A 373 -0.38 26.78 20.34
C ARG A 373 -0.61 28.25 19.94
N LEU A 374 -1.02 28.48 18.68
CA LEU A 374 -1.37 29.81 18.18
C LEU A 374 -2.52 30.44 18.98
N LYS A 375 -3.55 29.65 19.30
CA LYS A 375 -4.66 30.10 20.13
C LYS A 375 -4.21 30.52 21.54
N LYS A 376 -3.26 29.80 22.13
CA LYS A 376 -2.68 30.18 23.44
C LYS A 376 -1.88 31.47 23.37
N GLN A 377 -1.30 31.79 22.23
CA GLN A 377 -0.53 33.00 22.02
C GLN A 377 -1.38 34.20 21.54
N ASN A 378 -2.72 34.03 21.47
CA ASN A 378 -3.67 35.02 20.92
C ASN A 378 -3.38 35.45 19.47
N ILE A 379 -2.58 34.66 18.74
CA ILE A 379 -2.32 34.91 17.31
C ILE A 379 -3.56 34.45 16.56
N LYS A 380 -4.30 35.41 15.98
CA LYS A 380 -5.36 35.12 15.02
C LYS A 380 -4.72 34.53 13.76
N GLN A 381 -5.46 33.70 13.03
CA GLN A 381 -4.97 32.98 11.84
C GLN A 381 -4.01 33.84 11.03
N VAL A 382 -2.78 33.29 10.82
CA VAL A 382 -1.83 33.90 9.88
C VAL A 382 -2.44 33.79 8.48
N THR A 383 -2.98 34.89 7.99
CA THR A 383 -3.65 34.96 6.68
C THR A 383 -2.56 35.14 5.62
N LYS A 384 -2.81 34.70 4.40
CA LYS A 384 -1.88 34.85 3.26
C LYS A 384 -1.44 36.32 3.09
N THR A 385 -2.33 37.26 3.37
CA THR A 385 -2.10 38.69 3.33
C THR A 385 -1.06 39.16 4.38
N GLU A 386 -1.10 38.59 5.60
CA GLU A 386 -0.12 38.92 6.65
C GLU A 386 1.28 38.40 6.31
N ILE A 387 1.37 37.22 5.66
CA ILE A 387 2.66 36.67 5.20
C ILE A 387 3.26 37.55 4.10
N GLU A 388 2.44 38.01 3.16
CA GLU A 388 2.89 38.93 2.08
C GLU A 388 3.32 40.31 2.64
N GLU A 389 2.73 40.73 3.72
CA GLU A 389 3.08 41.98 4.43
C GLU A 389 4.42 41.83 5.17
N TYR A 390 4.62 40.74 5.92
CA TYR A 390 5.90 40.44 6.57
C TYR A 390 7.05 40.27 5.58
N THR A 391 6.80 39.57 4.45
CA THR A 391 7.84 39.37 3.43
C THR A 391 8.24 40.70 2.77
N LYS A 392 7.30 41.62 2.58
CA LYS A 392 7.60 42.96 2.07
C LYS A 392 8.37 43.82 3.06
N GLU A 393 8.09 43.71 4.36
CA GLU A 393 8.83 44.43 5.38
C GLU A 393 10.28 43.92 5.52
N GLU A 394 10.50 42.58 5.42
CA GLU A 394 11.86 42.00 5.40
C GLU A 394 12.65 42.44 4.17
N ASP A 395 12.04 42.44 2.97
CA ASP A 395 12.68 42.91 1.74
C ASP A 395 13.05 44.40 1.78
N ILE A 396 12.26 45.21 2.47
CA ILE A 396 12.56 46.66 2.69
C ILE A 396 13.72 46.82 3.67
N GLU A 397 13.73 46.09 4.79
CA GLU A 397 14.82 46.15 5.77
C GLU A 397 16.16 45.65 5.20
N GLU A 398 16.16 44.57 4.39
CA GLU A 398 17.37 44.11 3.70
C GLU A 398 17.88 45.11 2.67
N THR A 399 16.97 45.80 1.97
CA THR A 399 17.33 46.83 0.98
C THR A 399 17.88 48.08 1.65
N GLU A 400 17.41 48.47 2.83
CA GLU A 400 17.96 49.57 3.62
C GLU A 400 19.32 49.21 4.26
N LYS A 401 19.49 48.00 4.77
CA LYS A 401 20.78 47.51 5.31
C LYS A 401 21.88 47.36 4.24
N SER A 402 21.48 47.15 2.99
CA SER A 402 22.42 47.11 1.83
C SER A 402 22.86 48.47 1.32
N LYS A 403 22.21 49.55 1.75
CA LYS A 403 22.53 50.95 1.36
C LYS A 403 23.30 51.71 2.40
N LEU A 404 23.54 51.14 3.56
CA LEU A 404 24.41 51.65 4.64
C LEU A 404 25.79 50.92 4.60
#